data_3409ec3e6873c969598938cd964322ab
#
_entry.id   3409ec3e6873c969598938cd964322ab
#
_cell.length_a   1.000
_cell.length_b   1.000
_cell.length_c   1.000
_cell.angle_alpha   90.00
_cell.angle_beta   90.00
_cell.angle_gamma   90.00
#
_symmetry.space_group_name_H-M   'P 1'
#
loop_
_entity.id
_entity.type
_entity.pdbx_description
1 polymer ?
#
loop_
_entity_poly.entity_id
_entity_poly.type
_entity_poly.pdbx_seq_one_letter_code
_entity_poly.pdbx_strand_id
1 'polypeptide(L)'
;MPPKLPVRRRVRPVGSRPPRIVVLGDLMVDVVLAPARALRVGTDVPGRVALRQGGSAATTARWLARLGARSTLVCAVGRDHEGRELVAALEGDGVRVSASRVAGERTGRIGVVVAPGGERSFVADRAAADGLAPGDLRASTFRVDLLHLPAYSLLGEPLGLAGRRAIELARAAGALVSLDLSSVAPLLAAGRRAAMRLVGDAAPDVLFATRVEAEALVGGRDTTGLGEIAAVVVIKQGRSGASVLARSATGPLAFDVATTPLEAADSTGAGDAFDAGFLVSWLTADASIRDRPATLRRAVTAAHRAAARLLSSVPRELTL
;
A
#
# COMPACT_ATOMS: atom_id res chain seq x y z
N MET A 1 1.63 -22.79 -36.16
CA MET A 1 1.08 -21.94 -35.10
C MET A 1 0.26 -22.81 -34.14
N PRO A 2 0.60 -22.91 -32.86
CA PRO A 2 -0.24 -23.63 -31.91
C PRO A 2 -1.50 -22.79 -31.60
N PRO A 3 -2.65 -23.42 -31.34
CA PRO A 3 -3.90 -22.72 -31.09
C PRO A 3 -3.84 -21.97 -29.75
N LYS A 4 -4.25 -20.70 -29.75
CA LYS A 4 -4.40 -19.87 -28.54
C LYS A 4 -5.51 -20.46 -27.67
N LEU A 5 -5.14 -20.92 -26.47
CA LEU A 5 -6.09 -21.36 -25.47
C LEU A 5 -7.04 -20.20 -25.09
N PRO A 6 -8.35 -20.45 -24.98
CA PRO A 6 -9.30 -19.40 -24.63
C PRO A 6 -9.05 -18.96 -23.18
N VAL A 7 -8.95 -17.63 -22.98
CA VAL A 7 -8.91 -16.99 -21.65
C VAL A 7 -10.21 -17.34 -20.94
N ARG A 8 -10.18 -18.23 -19.96
CA ARG A 8 -11.33 -18.54 -19.10
C ARG A 8 -11.74 -17.25 -18.36
N ARG A 9 -12.80 -16.60 -18.80
CA ARG A 9 -13.52 -15.59 -18.02
C ARG A 9 -13.91 -16.23 -16.68
N ARG A 10 -13.34 -15.74 -15.57
CA ARG A 10 -13.80 -16.14 -14.24
C ARG A 10 -15.24 -15.70 -14.08
N VAL A 11 -16.14 -16.68 -13.98
CA VAL A 11 -17.54 -16.46 -13.57
C VAL A 11 -17.50 -15.93 -12.13
N ARG A 12 -17.90 -14.69 -11.93
CA ARG A 12 -18.12 -14.10 -10.59
C ARG A 12 -19.35 -14.76 -9.99
N PRO A 13 -19.37 -15.09 -8.68
CA PRO A 13 -20.59 -15.50 -8.02
C PRO A 13 -21.64 -14.41 -8.21
N VAL A 14 -22.84 -14.82 -8.62
CA VAL A 14 -24.01 -13.94 -8.73
C VAL A 14 -24.32 -13.40 -7.34
N GLY A 15 -24.10 -12.08 -7.09
CA GLY A 15 -24.59 -11.42 -5.88
C GLY A 15 -23.62 -10.46 -5.16
N SER A 16 -22.28 -10.52 -5.33
CA SER A 16 -21.39 -9.61 -4.62
C SER A 16 -20.98 -8.41 -5.48
N ARG A 17 -21.40 -7.21 -5.08
CA ARG A 17 -20.90 -5.97 -5.67
C ARG A 17 -19.38 -5.86 -5.46
N PRO A 18 -18.64 -5.19 -6.39
CA PRO A 18 -17.23 -4.88 -6.17
C PRO A 18 -17.04 -4.10 -4.86
N PRO A 19 -16.04 -4.44 -4.03
CA PRO A 19 -15.77 -3.70 -2.82
C PRO A 19 -15.37 -2.25 -3.17
N ARG A 20 -15.86 -1.30 -2.37
CA ARG A 20 -15.51 0.13 -2.48
C ARG A 20 -14.43 0.42 -1.44
N ILE A 21 -13.27 0.83 -1.91
CA ILE A 21 -12.11 1.07 -1.06
C ILE A 21 -11.58 2.47 -1.35
N VAL A 22 -11.41 3.26 -0.30
CA VAL A 22 -10.64 4.51 -0.33
C VAL A 22 -9.23 4.22 0.15
N VAL A 23 -8.25 4.72 -0.57
CA VAL A 23 -6.86 4.80 -0.11
C VAL A 23 -6.54 6.26 0.10
N LEU A 24 -5.96 6.62 1.25
CA LEU A 24 -5.52 7.98 1.51
C LEU A 24 -4.01 8.00 1.69
N GLY A 25 -3.33 8.85 0.92
CA GLY A 25 -1.88 9.03 1.05
C GLY A 25 -1.24 9.61 -0.21
N ASP A 26 -0.03 9.19 -0.46
CA ASP A 26 0.88 9.78 -1.41
C ASP A 26 0.66 9.38 -2.87
N LEU A 27 0.87 10.36 -3.74
CA LEU A 27 1.02 10.22 -5.20
C LEU A 27 2.22 11.08 -5.60
N MET A 28 3.28 10.45 -6.06
CA MET A 28 4.58 11.09 -6.31
C MET A 28 5.24 10.57 -7.58
N VAL A 29 6.32 11.19 -7.99
CA VAL A 29 7.21 10.69 -9.04
C VAL A 29 8.37 9.94 -8.41
N ASP A 30 8.58 8.69 -8.78
CA ASP A 30 9.79 7.95 -8.50
C ASP A 30 10.83 8.24 -9.59
N VAL A 31 11.94 8.84 -9.20
CA VAL A 31 13.12 9.04 -10.03
C VAL A 31 14.06 7.86 -9.79
N VAL A 32 13.93 6.83 -10.63
CA VAL A 32 14.69 5.58 -10.46
C VAL A 32 16.06 5.74 -11.09
N LEU A 33 17.11 5.60 -10.28
CA LEU A 33 18.51 5.66 -10.65
C LEU A 33 19.08 4.24 -10.56
N ALA A 34 19.40 3.63 -11.68
CA ALA A 34 19.98 2.29 -11.79
C ALA A 34 21.41 2.38 -12.34
N PRO A 35 22.42 2.65 -11.49
CA PRO A 35 23.82 2.74 -11.90
C PRO A 35 24.33 1.35 -12.30
N ALA A 36 25.14 1.28 -13.37
CA ALA A 36 25.75 0.04 -13.85
C ALA A 36 26.80 -0.56 -12.88
N ARG A 37 27.27 0.23 -11.93
CA ARG A 37 28.22 -0.13 -10.86
C ARG A 37 27.98 0.75 -9.65
N ALA A 38 28.59 0.43 -8.51
CA ALA A 38 28.48 1.24 -7.29
C ALA A 38 28.83 2.71 -7.55
N LEU A 39 28.02 3.61 -6.98
CA LEU A 39 28.27 5.05 -7.05
C LEU A 39 29.62 5.39 -6.41
N ARG A 40 30.33 6.34 -7.01
CA ARG A 40 31.59 6.86 -6.50
C ARG A 40 31.49 8.37 -6.33
N VAL A 41 31.99 8.86 -5.22
CA VAL A 41 32.01 10.29 -4.94
C VAL A 41 32.99 10.98 -5.92
N GLY A 42 32.55 12.11 -6.49
CA GLY A 42 33.39 12.97 -7.32
C GLY A 42 33.59 12.52 -8.76
N THR A 43 32.81 11.52 -9.26
CA THR A 43 32.90 11.09 -10.66
C THR A 43 31.58 10.53 -11.16
N ASP A 44 31.44 10.45 -12.50
CA ASP A 44 30.25 9.90 -13.18
C ASP A 44 30.25 8.37 -13.18
N VAL A 45 29.07 7.80 -13.05
CA VAL A 45 28.82 6.37 -13.22
C VAL A 45 27.74 6.20 -14.30
N PRO A 46 28.00 5.45 -15.37
CA PRO A 46 26.97 5.12 -16.36
C PRO A 46 25.80 4.37 -15.70
N GLY A 47 24.58 4.61 -16.17
CA GLY A 47 23.41 3.97 -15.62
C GLY A 47 22.16 4.33 -16.41
N ARG A 48 21.01 3.91 -15.89
CA ARG A 48 19.69 4.26 -16.42
C ARG A 48 18.96 5.14 -15.42
N VAL A 49 18.28 6.16 -15.94
CA VAL A 49 17.36 7.00 -15.17
C VAL A 49 15.98 6.82 -15.77
N ALA A 50 14.99 6.52 -14.94
CA ALA A 50 13.60 6.37 -15.38
C ALA A 50 12.67 7.12 -14.41
N LEU A 51 11.60 7.71 -14.97
CA LEU A 51 10.56 8.33 -14.19
C LEU A 51 9.36 7.39 -14.13
N ARG A 52 8.85 7.15 -12.93
CA ARG A 52 7.70 6.25 -12.70
C ARG A 52 6.69 6.88 -11.76
N GLN A 53 5.47 6.38 -11.80
CA GLN A 53 4.53 6.72 -10.74
C GLN A 53 4.96 6.03 -9.45
N GLY A 54 5.14 6.85 -8.42
CA GLY A 54 5.44 6.44 -7.06
C GLY A 54 4.30 6.74 -6.08
N GLY A 55 4.57 6.42 -4.83
CA GLY A 55 3.63 6.52 -3.72
C GLY A 55 2.98 5.17 -3.40
N SER A 56 3.10 4.75 -2.13
CA SER A 56 2.52 3.50 -1.63
C SER A 56 0.99 3.51 -1.77
N ALA A 57 0.34 4.63 -1.37
CA ALA A 57 -1.10 4.78 -1.50
C ALA A 57 -1.57 4.69 -2.97
N ALA A 58 -0.86 5.35 -3.88
CA ALA A 58 -1.20 5.32 -5.31
C ALA A 58 -1.02 3.92 -5.91
N THR A 59 0.05 3.21 -5.53
CA THR A 59 0.30 1.84 -5.98
C THR A 59 -0.77 0.89 -5.47
N THR A 60 -1.13 0.96 -4.18
CA THR A 60 -2.24 0.18 -3.62
C THR A 60 -3.56 0.47 -4.34
N ALA A 61 -3.90 1.76 -4.55
CA ALA A 61 -5.14 2.16 -5.22
C ALA A 61 -5.23 1.60 -6.66
N ARG A 62 -4.13 1.65 -7.41
CA ARG A 62 -4.01 1.07 -8.76
C ARG A 62 -4.25 -0.44 -8.75
N TRP A 63 -3.63 -1.17 -7.82
CA TRP A 63 -3.79 -2.61 -7.73
C TRP A 63 -5.18 -3.02 -7.29
N LEU A 64 -5.82 -2.27 -6.39
CA LEU A 64 -7.23 -2.46 -6.03
C LEU A 64 -8.14 -2.37 -7.27
N ALA A 65 -7.94 -1.34 -8.11
CA ALA A 65 -8.71 -1.17 -9.34
C ALA A 65 -8.46 -2.33 -10.32
N ARG A 66 -7.20 -2.71 -10.56
CA ARG A 66 -6.83 -3.85 -11.43
C ARG A 66 -7.40 -5.19 -10.97
N LEU A 67 -7.61 -5.35 -9.66
CA LEU A 67 -8.22 -6.54 -9.06
C LEU A 67 -9.75 -6.47 -9.02
N GLY A 68 -10.34 -5.38 -9.52
CA GLY A 68 -11.77 -5.21 -9.73
C GLY A 68 -12.52 -4.59 -8.55
N ALA A 69 -11.83 -3.95 -7.60
CA ALA A 69 -12.46 -3.08 -6.61
C ALA A 69 -12.83 -1.72 -7.24
N ARG A 70 -13.79 -1.01 -6.62
CA ARG A 70 -14.01 0.42 -6.88
C ARG A 70 -13.04 1.19 -5.99
N SER A 71 -11.89 1.54 -6.55
CA SER A 71 -10.81 2.23 -5.85
C SER A 71 -10.93 3.74 -6.00
N THR A 72 -10.73 4.45 -4.88
CA THR A 72 -10.59 5.91 -4.85
C THR A 72 -9.31 6.25 -4.12
N LEU A 73 -8.43 7.06 -4.73
CA LEU A 73 -7.26 7.64 -4.07
C LEU A 73 -7.61 9.06 -3.62
N VAL A 74 -7.36 9.37 -2.33
CA VAL A 74 -7.38 10.72 -1.77
C VAL A 74 -5.94 11.12 -1.50
N CYS A 75 -5.46 12.18 -2.17
CA CYS A 75 -4.06 12.59 -2.12
C CYS A 75 -3.91 14.11 -2.31
N ALA A 76 -2.68 14.59 -2.19
CA ALA A 76 -2.32 15.94 -2.60
C ALA A 76 -1.15 15.90 -3.60
N VAL A 77 -1.18 16.81 -4.58
CA VAL A 77 -0.14 17.00 -5.60
C VAL A 77 0.04 18.49 -5.89
N GLY A 78 1.15 18.85 -6.52
CA GLY A 78 1.40 20.20 -6.99
C GLY A 78 0.42 20.63 -8.10
N ARG A 79 0.47 21.94 -8.45
CA ARG A 79 -0.22 22.47 -9.63
C ARG A 79 0.60 22.34 -10.91
N ASP A 80 1.66 21.54 -10.86
CA ASP A 80 2.62 21.31 -11.94
C ASP A 80 2.15 20.28 -12.98
N HIS A 81 3.00 20.03 -13.97
CA HIS A 81 2.75 19.07 -15.04
C HIS A 81 2.72 17.64 -14.49
N GLU A 82 3.69 17.29 -13.66
CA GLU A 82 3.81 15.95 -13.04
C GLU A 82 2.55 15.56 -12.28
N GLY A 83 2.01 16.48 -11.47
CA GLY A 83 0.77 16.21 -10.71
C GLY A 83 -0.45 15.99 -11.62
N ARG A 84 -0.52 16.65 -12.80
CA ARG A 84 -1.59 16.39 -13.77
C ARG A 84 -1.44 15.03 -14.42
N GLU A 85 -0.23 14.68 -14.88
CA GLU A 85 0.07 13.42 -15.56
C GLU A 85 -0.12 12.22 -14.62
N LEU A 86 0.33 12.31 -13.36
CA LEU A 86 0.14 11.25 -12.38
C LEU A 86 -1.35 10.97 -12.11
N VAL A 87 -2.16 12.03 -11.97
CA VAL A 87 -3.60 11.88 -11.77
C VAL A 87 -4.24 11.23 -12.99
N ALA A 88 -3.95 11.75 -14.21
CA ALA A 88 -4.49 11.21 -15.45
C ALA A 88 -4.09 9.73 -15.66
N ALA A 89 -2.84 9.37 -15.35
CA ALA A 89 -2.36 7.99 -15.44
C ALA A 89 -3.11 7.04 -14.52
N LEU A 90 -3.43 7.46 -13.28
CA LEU A 90 -4.22 6.66 -12.35
C LEU A 90 -5.68 6.54 -12.77
N GLU A 91 -6.27 7.63 -13.26
CA GLU A 91 -7.64 7.61 -13.79
C GLU A 91 -7.75 6.67 -15.00
N GLY A 92 -6.74 6.69 -15.87
CA GLY A 92 -6.61 5.75 -16.99
C GLY A 92 -6.49 4.28 -16.55
N ASP A 93 -5.94 4.02 -15.36
CA ASP A 93 -5.89 2.68 -14.73
C ASP A 93 -7.20 2.31 -13.96
N GLY A 94 -8.22 3.17 -14.02
CA GLY A 94 -9.54 2.91 -13.40
C GLY A 94 -9.66 3.31 -11.94
N VAL A 95 -8.72 4.11 -11.41
CA VAL A 95 -8.79 4.68 -10.07
C VAL A 95 -9.54 6.01 -10.12
N ARG A 96 -10.52 6.24 -9.24
CA ARG A 96 -11.04 7.58 -9.01
C ARG A 96 -10.02 8.36 -8.21
N VAL A 97 -9.60 9.54 -8.66
CA VAL A 97 -8.65 10.36 -7.93
C VAL A 97 -9.33 11.61 -7.35
N SER A 98 -9.19 11.81 -6.03
CA SER A 98 -9.58 13.03 -5.31
C SER A 98 -8.31 13.74 -4.88
N ALA A 99 -7.73 14.55 -5.76
CA ALA A 99 -6.48 15.23 -5.53
C ALA A 99 -6.68 16.69 -5.10
N SER A 100 -6.17 17.05 -3.93
CA SER A 100 -5.96 18.46 -3.55
C SER A 100 -4.75 19.02 -4.31
N ARG A 101 -4.86 20.25 -4.78
CA ARG A 101 -3.81 20.95 -5.53
C ARG A 101 -3.14 21.98 -4.64
N VAL A 102 -1.98 21.62 -4.09
CA VAL A 102 -1.25 22.50 -3.17
C VAL A 102 -0.60 23.65 -3.93
N ALA A 103 -0.90 24.89 -3.51
CA ALA A 103 -0.32 26.08 -4.12
C ALA A 103 1.09 26.32 -3.56
N GLY A 104 2.02 26.71 -4.44
CA GLY A 104 3.41 27.00 -4.05
C GLY A 104 4.30 25.78 -3.85
N GLU A 105 3.72 24.56 -3.86
CA GLU A 105 4.46 23.32 -3.74
C GLU A 105 4.45 22.56 -5.06
N ARG A 106 5.57 21.92 -5.39
CA ARG A 106 5.64 20.96 -6.50
C ARG A 106 5.11 19.59 -6.08
N THR A 107 4.78 18.75 -7.05
CA THR A 107 4.49 17.34 -6.81
C THR A 107 5.71 16.63 -6.20
N GLY A 108 5.48 15.79 -5.20
CA GLY A 108 6.51 15.07 -4.48
C GLY A 108 7.32 14.15 -5.40
N ARG A 109 8.59 13.95 -5.07
CA ARG A 109 9.52 13.08 -5.80
C ARG A 109 10.30 12.21 -4.85
N ILE A 110 10.56 10.98 -5.25
CA ILE A 110 11.43 10.05 -4.53
C ILE A 110 12.58 9.65 -5.44
N GLY A 111 13.81 9.95 -5.04
CA GLY A 111 15.00 9.37 -5.64
C GLY A 111 15.11 7.91 -5.18
N VAL A 112 15.08 6.97 -6.11
CA VAL A 112 15.21 5.53 -5.85
C VAL A 112 16.52 5.06 -6.45
N VAL A 113 17.53 4.87 -5.63
CA VAL A 113 18.82 4.33 -6.06
C VAL A 113 18.75 2.80 -5.96
N VAL A 114 18.87 2.13 -7.10
CA VAL A 114 18.90 0.66 -7.19
C VAL A 114 20.34 0.23 -7.35
N ALA A 115 20.92 -0.38 -6.31
CA ALA A 115 22.28 -0.90 -6.38
C ALA A 115 22.38 -2.08 -7.38
N PRO A 116 23.57 -2.39 -7.92
CA PRO A 116 23.77 -3.54 -8.81
C PRO A 116 23.30 -4.89 -8.23
N GLY A 117 23.28 -5.03 -6.90
CA GLY A 117 22.73 -6.21 -6.19
C GLY A 117 21.21 -6.21 -6.01
N GLY A 118 20.52 -5.15 -6.48
CA GLY A 118 19.06 -5.02 -6.35
C GLY A 118 18.57 -4.37 -5.04
N GLU A 119 19.48 -4.04 -4.10
CA GLU A 119 19.14 -3.27 -2.91
C GLU A 119 18.77 -1.84 -3.28
N ARG A 120 17.88 -1.24 -2.49
CA ARG A 120 17.34 0.09 -2.74
C ARG A 120 17.57 1.03 -1.59
N SER A 121 17.94 2.26 -1.95
CA SER A 121 17.96 3.40 -1.05
C SER A 121 17.01 4.47 -1.56
N PHE A 122 16.34 5.16 -0.65
CA PHE A 122 15.33 6.14 -0.98
C PHE A 122 15.71 7.51 -0.43
N VAL A 123 15.54 8.54 -1.26
CA VAL A 123 15.59 9.95 -0.86
C VAL A 123 14.23 10.54 -1.12
N ALA A 124 13.47 10.77 -0.07
CA ALA A 124 12.08 11.21 -0.18
C ALA A 124 11.99 12.74 -0.03
N ASP A 125 11.51 13.40 -1.08
CA ASP A 125 11.09 14.79 -1.07
C ASP A 125 9.59 14.83 -1.34
N ARG A 126 8.81 14.83 -0.26
CA ARG A 126 7.37 14.61 -0.30
C ARG A 126 6.57 15.84 -0.76
N ALA A 127 7.10 17.07 -0.52
CA ALA A 127 6.54 18.32 -1.01
C ALA A 127 4.99 18.37 -0.88
N ALA A 128 4.25 18.60 -1.99
CA ALA A 128 2.80 18.65 -1.99
C ALA A 128 2.10 17.39 -1.42
N ALA A 129 2.75 16.21 -1.45
CA ALA A 129 2.13 14.99 -0.92
C ALA A 129 1.85 15.05 0.59
N ASP A 130 2.62 15.84 1.34
CA ASP A 130 2.41 16.08 2.77
C ASP A 130 1.39 17.21 3.03
N GLY A 131 0.97 17.94 1.99
CA GLY A 131 0.10 19.10 2.09
C GLY A 131 -1.41 18.80 2.15
N LEU A 132 -1.82 17.53 2.15
CA LEU A 132 -3.24 17.18 2.32
C LEU A 132 -3.72 17.55 3.71
N ALA A 133 -4.76 18.41 3.79
CA ALA A 133 -5.30 18.91 5.05
C ALA A 133 -6.69 18.32 5.37
N PRO A 134 -7.11 18.29 6.64
CA PRO A 134 -8.44 17.81 7.04
C PRO A 134 -9.60 18.50 6.30
N GLY A 135 -9.45 19.79 5.98
CA GLY A 135 -10.44 20.57 5.24
C GLY A 135 -10.65 20.15 3.78
N ASP A 136 -9.70 19.42 3.21
CA ASP A 136 -9.80 18.87 1.86
C ASP A 136 -10.69 17.61 1.77
N LEU A 137 -11.01 17.01 2.92
CA LEU A 137 -11.72 15.74 2.99
C LEU A 137 -13.24 15.95 2.94
N ARG A 138 -13.89 15.26 2.02
CA ARG A 138 -15.35 15.23 1.92
C ARG A 138 -15.89 13.97 2.59
N ALA A 139 -16.74 14.09 3.59
CA ALA A 139 -17.32 12.96 4.34
C ALA A 139 -18.00 11.91 3.43
N SER A 140 -18.61 12.33 2.32
CA SER A 140 -19.24 11.42 1.36
C SER A 140 -18.25 10.46 0.68
N THR A 141 -16.97 10.84 0.55
CA THR A 141 -15.92 10.01 -0.02
C THR A 141 -15.67 8.77 0.84
N PHE A 142 -15.85 8.87 2.16
CA PHE A 142 -15.57 7.80 3.11
C PHE A 142 -16.76 6.86 3.39
N ARG A 143 -17.88 7.00 2.66
CA ARG A 143 -18.99 6.04 2.68
C ARG A 143 -18.66 4.80 1.82
N VAL A 144 -17.72 4.00 2.29
CA VAL A 144 -17.11 2.87 1.58
C VAL A 144 -17.11 1.62 2.45
N ASP A 145 -16.58 0.53 1.94
CA ASP A 145 -16.46 -0.72 2.70
C ASP A 145 -15.18 -0.73 3.55
N LEU A 146 -14.13 -0.01 3.08
CA LEU A 146 -12.84 0.07 3.79
C LEU A 146 -12.06 1.32 3.40
N LEU A 147 -11.38 1.92 4.38
CA LEU A 147 -10.31 2.89 4.22
C LEU A 147 -8.96 2.20 4.43
N HIS A 148 -8.03 2.33 3.47
CA HIS A 148 -6.65 1.89 3.60
C HIS A 148 -5.70 3.08 3.71
N LEU A 149 -4.72 2.98 4.60
CA LEU A 149 -3.66 3.98 4.78
C LEU A 149 -2.30 3.29 4.87
N PRO A 150 -1.28 3.73 4.10
CA PRO A 150 0.10 3.53 4.51
C PRO A 150 0.39 4.42 5.72
N ALA A 151 1.24 4.00 6.66
CA ALA A 151 1.53 4.73 7.90
C ALA A 151 2.09 6.14 7.64
N TYR A 152 2.70 6.37 6.49
CA TYR A 152 3.10 7.72 6.04
C TYR A 152 1.96 8.74 6.14
N SER A 153 0.72 8.31 5.93
CA SER A 153 -0.48 9.16 5.97
C SER A 153 -0.90 9.58 7.39
N LEU A 154 -0.20 9.10 8.40
CA LEU A 154 -0.41 9.46 9.81
C LEU A 154 0.79 10.23 10.38
N LEU A 155 1.85 10.41 9.57
CA LEU A 155 3.09 11.09 9.97
C LEU A 155 3.10 12.53 9.44
N GLY A 156 3.72 13.42 10.24
CA GLY A 156 3.83 14.83 9.87
C GLY A 156 2.48 15.56 9.83
N GLU A 157 2.53 16.87 9.66
CA GLU A 157 1.36 17.75 9.58
C GLU A 157 1.48 18.61 8.31
N PRO A 158 0.37 18.87 7.57
CA PRO A 158 -1.03 18.58 7.90
C PRO A 158 -1.52 17.15 7.53
N LEU A 159 -0.74 16.33 6.81
CA LEU A 159 -1.16 15.01 6.32
C LEU A 159 -1.60 14.08 7.46
N GLY A 160 -0.86 14.04 8.57
CA GLY A 160 -1.22 13.22 9.72
C GLY A 160 -2.57 13.58 10.34
N LEU A 161 -2.89 14.88 10.40
CA LEU A 161 -4.24 15.34 10.80
C LEU A 161 -5.31 14.89 9.80
N ALA A 162 -5.03 14.95 8.50
CA ALA A 162 -5.95 14.48 7.48
C ALA A 162 -6.16 12.96 7.55
N GLY A 163 -5.11 12.19 7.79
CA GLY A 163 -5.20 10.74 7.98
C GLY A 163 -6.08 10.36 9.18
N ARG A 164 -5.87 11.00 10.35
CA ARG A 164 -6.73 10.81 11.53
C ARG A 164 -8.18 11.19 11.24
N ARG A 165 -8.39 12.34 10.58
CA ARG A 165 -9.75 12.78 10.20
C ARG A 165 -10.42 11.81 9.22
N ALA A 166 -9.67 11.23 8.30
CA ALA A 166 -10.19 10.22 7.38
C ALA A 166 -10.65 8.95 8.11
N ILE A 167 -9.89 8.50 9.12
CA ILE A 167 -10.28 7.37 9.97
C ILE A 167 -11.60 7.66 10.70
N GLU A 168 -11.73 8.85 11.31
CA GLU A 168 -12.99 9.28 11.95
C GLU A 168 -14.17 9.23 10.97
N LEU A 169 -14.01 9.82 9.78
CA LEU A 169 -15.06 9.85 8.76
C LEU A 169 -15.44 8.46 8.26
N ALA A 170 -14.46 7.58 8.05
CA ALA A 170 -14.66 6.19 7.65
C ALA A 170 -15.42 5.41 8.73
N ARG A 171 -14.97 5.51 9.99
CA ARG A 171 -15.63 4.86 11.14
C ARG A 171 -17.06 5.35 11.33
N ALA A 172 -17.29 6.67 11.25
CA ALA A 172 -18.65 7.24 11.33
C ALA A 172 -19.58 6.74 10.22
N ALA A 173 -19.01 6.35 9.08
CA ALA A 173 -19.75 5.74 7.97
C ALA A 173 -19.88 4.20 8.05
N GLY A 174 -19.33 3.57 9.11
CA GLY A 174 -19.32 2.12 9.29
C GLY A 174 -18.29 1.38 8.44
N ALA A 175 -17.30 2.08 7.88
CA ALA A 175 -16.24 1.45 7.10
C ALA A 175 -15.17 0.82 8.00
N LEU A 176 -14.56 -0.26 7.50
CA LEU A 176 -13.36 -0.86 8.10
C LEU A 176 -12.14 0.02 7.81
N VAL A 177 -11.09 -0.14 8.63
CA VAL A 177 -9.81 0.56 8.46
C VAL A 177 -8.69 -0.46 8.33
N SER A 178 -7.83 -0.32 7.33
CA SER A 178 -6.58 -1.06 7.23
C SER A 178 -5.39 -0.12 7.21
N LEU A 179 -4.30 -0.54 7.84
CA LEU A 179 -3.05 0.20 7.95
C LEU A 179 -1.90 -0.69 7.50
N ASP A 180 -0.99 -0.16 6.66
CA ASP A 180 0.32 -0.77 6.39
C ASP A 180 1.42 0.06 7.06
N LEU A 181 2.33 -0.59 7.79
CA LEU A 181 3.42 0.10 8.49
C LEU A 181 4.41 0.78 7.54
N SER A 182 4.54 0.28 6.33
CA SER A 182 5.21 0.86 5.15
C SER A 182 6.72 1.08 5.27
N SER A 183 7.25 1.57 6.40
CA SER A 183 8.69 1.79 6.58
C SER A 183 9.07 2.01 8.04
N VAL A 184 10.20 1.40 8.45
CA VAL A 184 10.70 1.47 9.83
C VAL A 184 11.17 2.87 10.20
N ALA A 185 12.04 3.48 9.38
CA ALA A 185 12.72 4.72 9.77
C ALA A 185 11.77 5.90 10.04
N PRO A 186 10.86 6.28 9.13
CA PRO A 186 9.92 7.35 9.40
C PRO A 186 8.92 6.99 10.52
N LEU A 187 8.47 5.74 10.59
CA LEU A 187 7.53 5.30 11.64
C LEU A 187 8.14 5.42 13.04
N LEU A 188 9.40 5.08 13.19
CA LEU A 188 10.11 5.12 14.49
C LEU A 188 10.84 6.44 14.77
N ALA A 189 10.74 7.45 13.92
CA ALA A 189 11.47 8.72 14.07
C ALA A 189 11.19 9.42 15.43
N ALA A 190 9.94 9.34 15.93
CA ALA A 190 9.55 9.84 17.25
C ALA A 190 9.69 8.77 18.37
N GLY A 191 10.33 7.65 18.08
CA GLY A 191 10.54 6.54 18.99
C GLY A 191 9.40 5.51 19.00
N ARG A 192 9.76 4.28 19.39
CA ARG A 192 8.86 3.11 19.36
C ARG A 192 7.54 3.31 20.11
N ARG A 193 7.57 3.92 21.32
CA ARG A 193 6.35 4.18 22.10
C ARG A 193 5.37 5.10 21.35
N ALA A 194 5.91 6.10 20.62
CA ALA A 194 5.07 6.99 19.82
C ALA A 194 4.48 6.25 18.61
N ALA A 195 5.27 5.41 17.93
CA ALA A 195 4.81 4.57 16.84
C ALA A 195 3.73 3.59 17.29
N MET A 196 3.91 2.91 18.42
CA MET A 196 2.90 2.01 19.00
C MET A 196 1.60 2.72 19.31
N ARG A 197 1.66 3.94 19.89
CA ARG A 197 0.46 4.76 20.11
C ARG A 197 -0.21 5.14 18.80
N LEU A 198 0.56 5.62 17.81
CA LEU A 198 0.03 6.02 16.50
C LEU A 198 -0.74 4.89 15.83
N VAL A 199 -0.19 3.67 15.85
CA VAL A 199 -0.83 2.47 15.27
C VAL A 199 -2.04 2.04 16.10
N GLY A 200 -1.93 2.08 17.44
CA GLY A 200 -3.01 1.76 18.36
C GLY A 200 -4.20 2.74 18.27
N ASP A 201 -3.92 4.04 18.17
CA ASP A 201 -4.95 5.09 18.03
C ASP A 201 -5.70 4.99 16.70
N ALA A 202 -5.03 4.51 15.64
CA ALA A 202 -5.68 4.22 14.36
C ALA A 202 -6.67 3.04 14.45
N ALA A 203 -6.50 2.17 15.45
CA ALA A 203 -7.33 1.00 15.74
C ALA A 203 -7.69 0.20 14.47
N PRO A 204 -6.74 -0.26 13.66
CA PRO A 204 -7.03 -0.89 12.38
C PRO A 204 -7.75 -2.23 12.54
N ASP A 205 -8.68 -2.55 11.62
CA ASP A 205 -9.25 -3.89 11.53
C ASP A 205 -8.26 -4.87 10.91
N VAL A 206 -7.43 -4.37 9.97
CA VAL A 206 -6.35 -5.13 9.34
C VAL A 206 -5.05 -4.32 9.42
N LEU A 207 -4.01 -4.92 9.98
CA LEU A 207 -2.65 -4.37 10.02
C LEU A 207 -1.75 -5.18 9.10
N PHE A 208 -1.08 -4.50 8.19
CA PHE A 208 -0.03 -5.07 7.35
C PHE A 208 1.34 -4.59 7.84
N ALA A 209 2.31 -5.47 7.80
CA ALA A 209 3.70 -5.16 8.09
C ALA A 209 4.63 -6.13 7.34
N THR A 210 5.83 -5.72 7.02
CA THR A 210 6.91 -6.67 6.81
C THR A 210 7.39 -7.23 8.15
N ARG A 211 8.11 -8.36 8.14
CA ARG A 211 8.71 -8.91 9.37
C ARG A 211 9.60 -7.86 10.06
N VAL A 212 10.42 -7.15 9.29
CA VAL A 212 11.33 -6.12 9.82
C VAL A 212 10.57 -4.98 10.50
N GLU A 213 9.48 -4.52 9.91
CA GLU A 213 8.61 -3.47 10.48
C GLU A 213 7.91 -3.94 11.74
N ALA A 214 7.36 -5.15 11.74
CA ALA A 214 6.69 -5.73 12.89
C ALA A 214 7.66 -5.89 14.07
N GLU A 215 8.83 -6.49 13.85
CA GLU A 215 9.87 -6.67 14.86
C GLU A 215 10.39 -5.33 15.40
N ALA A 216 10.58 -4.34 14.53
CA ALA A 216 11.03 -3.00 14.92
C ALA A 216 9.97 -2.28 15.79
N LEU A 217 8.68 -2.41 15.43
CA LEU A 217 7.59 -1.78 16.16
C LEU A 217 7.45 -2.38 17.57
N VAL A 218 7.48 -3.71 17.71
CA VAL A 218 7.37 -4.37 19.03
C VAL A 218 8.70 -4.35 19.81
N GLY A 219 9.83 -4.20 19.13
CA GLY A 219 11.17 -4.18 19.69
C GLY A 219 11.71 -5.56 20.01
N GLY A 220 11.31 -6.57 19.26
CA GLY A 220 11.71 -7.97 19.44
C GLY A 220 11.15 -8.87 18.36
N ARG A 221 11.52 -10.15 18.38
CA ARG A 221 11.07 -11.14 17.39
C ARG A 221 9.65 -11.67 17.64
N ASP A 222 9.18 -11.57 18.87
CA ASP A 222 7.81 -11.97 19.23
C ASP A 222 6.85 -10.84 18.84
N THR A 223 6.12 -11.06 17.76
CA THR A 223 5.16 -10.11 17.19
C THR A 223 3.71 -10.43 17.56
N THR A 224 3.47 -11.41 18.44
CA THR A 224 2.12 -11.86 18.82
C THR A 224 1.27 -10.76 19.46
N GLY A 225 1.90 -9.84 20.21
CA GLY A 225 1.24 -8.66 20.78
C GLY A 225 0.57 -7.72 19.75
N LEU A 226 0.93 -7.79 18.47
CA LEU A 226 0.24 -7.02 17.43
C LEU A 226 -1.22 -7.47 17.25
N GLY A 227 -1.56 -8.71 17.62
CA GLY A 227 -2.93 -9.21 17.64
C GLY A 227 -3.84 -8.48 18.65
N GLU A 228 -3.29 -7.72 19.59
CA GLU A 228 -4.06 -6.85 20.49
C GLU A 228 -4.42 -5.51 19.84
N ILE A 229 -3.63 -5.07 18.83
CA ILE A 229 -3.81 -3.80 18.14
C ILE A 229 -4.83 -3.91 17.00
N ALA A 230 -4.83 -5.03 16.26
CA ALA A 230 -5.70 -5.23 15.12
C ALA A 230 -6.44 -6.56 15.19
N ALA A 231 -7.64 -6.64 14.60
CA ALA A 231 -8.38 -7.90 14.52
C ALA A 231 -7.69 -8.94 13.62
N VAL A 232 -7.02 -8.47 12.56
CA VAL A 232 -6.19 -9.28 11.65
C VAL A 232 -4.85 -8.59 11.46
N VAL A 233 -3.75 -9.31 11.67
CA VAL A 233 -2.39 -8.85 11.38
C VAL A 233 -1.80 -9.77 10.31
N VAL A 234 -1.24 -9.19 9.27
CA VAL A 234 -0.60 -9.92 8.18
C VAL A 234 0.86 -9.48 8.08
N ILE A 235 1.78 -10.37 8.43
CA ILE A 235 3.22 -10.10 8.44
C ILE A 235 3.83 -10.69 7.15
N LYS A 236 4.20 -9.82 6.24
CA LYS A 236 4.85 -10.13 4.95
C LYS A 236 6.29 -10.60 5.20
N GLN A 237 6.67 -11.75 4.64
CA GLN A 237 7.98 -12.38 4.85
C GLN A 237 8.74 -12.60 3.54
N GLY A 238 8.39 -11.81 2.51
CA GLY A 238 9.02 -11.89 1.19
C GLY A 238 8.90 -13.29 0.60
N ARG A 239 10.03 -13.90 0.28
CA ARG A 239 10.11 -15.24 -0.35
C ARG A 239 9.59 -16.38 0.54
N SER A 240 9.50 -16.17 1.85
CA SER A 240 8.96 -17.16 2.80
C SER A 240 7.44 -17.15 2.92
N GLY A 241 6.76 -16.18 2.30
CA GLY A 241 5.31 -16.09 2.35
C GLY A 241 4.82 -15.01 3.33
N ALA A 242 3.82 -15.33 4.16
CA ALA A 242 3.28 -14.42 5.16
C ALA A 242 2.74 -15.18 6.38
N SER A 243 2.88 -14.59 7.58
CA SER A 243 2.22 -15.03 8.80
C SER A 243 0.94 -14.22 9.02
N VAL A 244 -0.06 -14.87 9.59
CA VAL A 244 -1.34 -14.25 9.98
C VAL A 244 -1.55 -14.45 11.46
N LEU A 245 -1.82 -13.35 12.17
CA LEU A 245 -2.38 -13.36 13.52
C LEU A 245 -3.80 -12.82 13.41
N ALA A 246 -4.78 -13.48 14.03
CA ALA A 246 -6.16 -13.01 13.98
C ALA A 246 -6.90 -13.35 15.27
N ARG A 247 -7.89 -12.54 15.61
CA ARG A 247 -8.88 -12.86 16.63
C ARG A 247 -10.10 -13.48 15.93
N SER A 248 -10.45 -14.70 16.32
CA SER A 248 -11.66 -15.37 15.83
C SER A 248 -12.65 -15.62 16.95
N ALA A 249 -13.87 -15.98 16.59
CA ALA A 249 -14.91 -16.35 17.56
C ALA A 249 -14.49 -17.53 18.46
N THR A 250 -13.54 -18.37 18.02
CA THR A 250 -13.04 -19.53 18.76
C THR A 250 -11.71 -19.26 19.50
N GLY A 251 -11.20 -18.04 19.47
CA GLY A 251 -9.95 -17.64 20.11
C GLY A 251 -8.89 -17.11 19.13
N PRO A 252 -7.67 -16.81 19.63
CA PRO A 252 -6.60 -16.31 18.79
C PRO A 252 -6.14 -17.37 17.79
N LEU A 253 -5.82 -16.90 16.59
CA LEU A 253 -5.30 -17.71 15.48
C LEU A 253 -3.90 -17.22 15.12
N ALA A 254 -2.98 -18.16 14.87
CA ALA A 254 -1.67 -17.88 14.29
C ALA A 254 -1.33 -18.97 13.28
N PHE A 255 -0.95 -18.58 12.06
CA PHE A 255 -0.54 -19.55 11.03
C PHE A 255 0.23 -18.88 9.90
N ASP A 256 1.03 -19.67 9.21
CA ASP A 256 1.79 -19.26 8.03
C ASP A 256 1.10 -19.69 6.74
N VAL A 257 1.33 -18.90 5.68
CA VAL A 257 0.93 -19.21 4.31
C VAL A 257 2.16 -19.03 3.43
N ALA A 258 2.70 -20.16 2.95
CA ALA A 258 3.84 -20.15 2.06
C ALA A 258 3.49 -19.55 0.69
N THR A 259 4.53 -19.12 -0.03
CA THR A 259 4.42 -18.64 -1.42
C THR A 259 5.46 -19.34 -2.29
N THR A 260 5.28 -19.29 -3.61
CA THR A 260 6.33 -19.67 -4.54
C THR A 260 7.30 -18.50 -4.67
N PRO A 261 8.58 -18.67 -4.32
CA PRO A 261 9.57 -17.62 -4.46
C PRO A 261 9.72 -17.17 -5.92
N LEU A 262 9.78 -15.88 -6.14
CA LEU A 262 10.09 -15.29 -7.44
C LEU A 262 11.34 -14.42 -7.31
N GLU A 263 12.18 -14.48 -8.33
CA GLU A 263 13.28 -13.54 -8.50
C GLU A 263 12.77 -12.35 -9.32
N ALA A 264 12.98 -11.16 -8.80
CA ALA A 264 12.64 -9.92 -9.48
C ALA A 264 13.77 -8.92 -9.30
N ALA A 265 14.14 -8.26 -10.37
CA ALA A 265 15.14 -7.19 -10.35
C ALA A 265 14.63 -5.96 -9.58
N ASP A 266 13.31 -5.77 -9.55
CA ASP A 266 12.65 -4.67 -8.85
C ASP A 266 11.42 -5.20 -8.10
N SER A 267 11.41 -5.06 -6.77
CA SER A 267 10.28 -5.46 -5.92
C SER A 267 9.50 -4.27 -5.37
N THR A 268 9.70 -3.04 -5.93
CA THR A 268 8.98 -1.83 -5.52
C THR A 268 7.48 -2.02 -5.72
N GLY A 269 6.69 -1.71 -4.69
CA GLY A 269 5.24 -1.84 -4.72
C GLY A 269 4.70 -3.26 -4.56
N ALA A 270 5.56 -4.29 -4.35
CA ALA A 270 5.08 -5.66 -4.13
C ALA A 270 4.27 -5.78 -2.83
N GLY A 271 4.62 -5.02 -1.78
CA GLY A 271 3.85 -4.90 -0.55
C GLY A 271 2.47 -4.30 -0.82
N ASP A 272 2.41 -3.20 -1.57
CA ASP A 272 1.15 -2.53 -1.92
C ASP A 272 0.23 -3.43 -2.76
N ALA A 273 0.80 -4.16 -3.73
CA ALA A 273 0.05 -5.13 -4.52
C ALA A 273 -0.45 -6.31 -3.68
N PHE A 274 0.35 -6.76 -2.71
CA PHE A 274 -0.03 -7.79 -1.74
C PHE A 274 -1.22 -7.31 -0.91
N ASP A 275 -1.16 -6.12 -0.33
CA ASP A 275 -2.22 -5.54 0.49
C ASP A 275 -3.52 -5.40 -0.30
N ALA A 276 -3.45 -4.90 -1.55
CA ALA A 276 -4.60 -4.83 -2.45
C ALA A 276 -5.21 -6.22 -2.73
N GLY A 277 -4.38 -7.22 -2.98
CA GLY A 277 -4.81 -8.60 -3.22
C GLY A 277 -5.52 -9.21 -2.03
N PHE A 278 -4.97 -9.00 -0.82
CA PHE A 278 -5.60 -9.42 0.43
C PHE A 278 -6.96 -8.75 0.61
N LEU A 279 -7.00 -7.41 0.58
CA LEU A 279 -8.19 -6.61 0.86
C LEU A 279 -9.34 -6.95 -0.09
N VAL A 280 -9.10 -7.07 -1.39
CA VAL A 280 -10.14 -7.44 -2.36
C VAL A 280 -10.70 -8.84 -2.08
N SER A 281 -9.82 -9.82 -1.84
CA SER A 281 -10.25 -11.20 -1.55
C SER A 281 -10.99 -11.30 -0.22
N TRP A 282 -10.53 -10.60 0.81
CA TRP A 282 -11.10 -10.60 2.15
C TRP A 282 -12.47 -9.91 2.19
N LEU A 283 -12.61 -8.74 1.54
CA LEU A 283 -13.88 -8.00 1.50
C LEU A 283 -14.95 -8.65 0.64
N THR A 284 -14.59 -9.49 -0.32
CA THR A 284 -15.56 -10.25 -1.12
C THR A 284 -16.13 -11.46 -0.37
N ALA A 285 -15.53 -11.84 0.75
CA ALA A 285 -16.11 -12.84 1.64
C ALA A 285 -17.24 -12.24 2.49
N ASP A 286 -18.22 -13.07 2.86
CA ASP A 286 -19.25 -12.68 3.81
C ASP A 286 -18.62 -12.24 5.13
N ALA A 287 -19.19 -11.20 5.76
CA ALA A 287 -18.65 -10.63 6.99
C ALA A 287 -18.56 -11.66 8.13
N SER A 288 -19.52 -12.59 8.20
CA SER A 288 -19.59 -13.63 9.24
C SER A 288 -18.51 -14.72 9.16
N ILE A 289 -17.72 -14.73 8.07
CA ILE A 289 -16.65 -15.72 7.87
C ILE A 289 -15.28 -15.10 7.61
N ARG A 290 -15.15 -13.78 7.72
CA ARG A 290 -13.89 -13.08 7.41
C ARG A 290 -12.75 -13.44 8.36
N ASP A 291 -13.06 -13.79 9.60
CA ASP A 291 -12.12 -14.23 10.64
C ASP A 291 -11.76 -15.73 10.54
N ARG A 292 -12.44 -16.48 9.68
CA ARG A 292 -12.17 -17.92 9.53
C ARG A 292 -10.82 -18.20 8.87
N PRO A 293 -10.06 -19.20 9.37
CA PRO A 293 -8.75 -19.54 8.81
C PRO A 293 -8.74 -19.78 7.30
N ALA A 294 -9.78 -20.45 6.78
CA ALA A 294 -9.91 -20.73 5.35
C ALA A 294 -10.07 -19.44 4.51
N THR A 295 -10.81 -18.45 5.01
CA THR A 295 -10.99 -17.15 4.36
C THR A 295 -9.70 -16.34 4.39
N LEU A 296 -9.02 -16.28 5.54
CA LEU A 296 -7.74 -15.59 5.69
C LEU A 296 -6.64 -16.23 4.82
N ARG A 297 -6.52 -17.56 4.78
CA ARG A 297 -5.59 -18.26 3.88
C ARG A 297 -5.85 -17.94 2.41
N ARG A 298 -7.12 -17.92 1.99
CA ARG A 298 -7.51 -17.53 0.62
C ARG A 298 -7.13 -16.09 0.31
N ALA A 299 -7.33 -15.16 1.26
CA ALA A 299 -6.96 -13.77 1.10
C ALA A 299 -5.44 -13.60 0.96
N VAL A 300 -4.63 -14.25 1.80
CA VAL A 300 -3.16 -14.25 1.67
C VAL A 300 -2.70 -14.88 0.35
N THR A 301 -3.32 -15.97 -0.08
CA THR A 301 -3.00 -16.58 -1.40
C THR A 301 -3.33 -15.61 -2.56
N ALA A 302 -4.40 -14.85 -2.47
CA ALA A 302 -4.73 -13.82 -3.45
C ALA A 302 -3.72 -12.65 -3.41
N ALA A 303 -3.25 -12.27 -2.22
CA ALA A 303 -2.21 -11.30 -2.00
C ALA A 303 -0.88 -11.71 -2.65
N HIS A 304 -0.42 -12.94 -2.42
CA HIS A 304 0.77 -13.48 -3.07
C HIS A 304 0.66 -13.44 -4.60
N ARG A 305 -0.51 -13.79 -5.15
CA ARG A 305 -0.74 -13.72 -6.61
C ARG A 305 -0.69 -12.30 -7.16
N ALA A 306 -1.18 -11.32 -6.40
CA ALA A 306 -1.11 -9.92 -6.81
C ALA A 306 0.34 -9.41 -6.79
N ALA A 307 1.08 -9.68 -5.72
CA ALA A 307 2.51 -9.36 -5.64
C ALA A 307 3.31 -10.05 -6.77
N ALA A 308 3.08 -11.33 -7.02
CA ALA A 308 3.74 -12.07 -8.10
C ALA A 308 3.49 -11.46 -9.48
N ARG A 309 2.26 -11.00 -9.75
CA ARG A 309 1.92 -10.30 -11.00
C ARG A 309 2.68 -8.99 -11.15
N LEU A 310 2.82 -8.21 -10.06
CA LEU A 310 3.63 -6.99 -10.08
C LEU A 310 5.09 -7.33 -10.38
N LEU A 311 5.67 -8.29 -9.66
CA LEU A 311 7.07 -8.71 -9.83
C LEU A 311 7.39 -9.23 -11.24
N SER A 312 6.40 -9.79 -11.94
CA SER A 312 6.53 -10.28 -13.32
C SER A 312 6.16 -9.23 -14.37
N SER A 313 5.76 -8.01 -13.98
CA SER A 313 5.38 -6.95 -14.90
C SER A 313 6.57 -6.04 -15.21
N VAL A 314 6.59 -5.49 -16.44
CA VAL A 314 7.52 -4.42 -16.80
C VAL A 314 6.96 -3.10 -16.23
N PRO A 315 7.73 -2.37 -15.39
CA PRO A 315 7.30 -1.09 -14.88
C PRO A 315 7.04 -0.09 -16.01
N ARG A 316 5.90 0.60 -15.95
CA ARG A 316 5.58 1.66 -16.91
C ARG A 316 6.36 2.92 -16.56
N GLU A 317 7.08 3.46 -17.53
CA GLU A 317 7.73 4.77 -17.42
C GLU A 317 6.73 5.90 -17.73
N LEU A 318 6.89 7.01 -17.04
CA LEU A 318 6.16 8.24 -17.32
C LEU A 318 6.87 8.97 -18.47
N THR A 319 6.11 9.50 -19.39
CA THR A 319 6.59 10.43 -20.41
C THR A 319 6.21 11.82 -19.92
N LEU A 320 7.15 12.51 -19.28
CA LEU A 320 6.98 13.85 -18.74
C LEU A 320 7.51 14.88 -19.72
#